data_04516dfe6aedec5788cdff0727bee26d
#
_entry.id   04516dfe6aedec5788cdff0727bee26d
#
_cell.length_a   1.000
_cell.length_b   1.000
_cell.length_c   1.000
_cell.angle_alpha   90.00
_cell.angle_beta   90.00
_cell.angle_gamma   90.00
#
_symmetry.space_group_name_H-M   'P 1'
#
loop_
_entity.id
_entity.type
_entity.pdbx_description
1 polymer ?
#
loop_
_entity_poly.entity_id
_entity_poly.type
_entity_poly.pdbx_seq_one_letter_code
_entity_poly.pdbx_strand_id
1 'polypeptide(L)'
;MIKDKRPSVVIQHIIKNGYITTEELTRVYGYEHAPRAARDVRERGVNLETYRVKSSDGRTIAAYRFGNPVFVEDKVQKTAGRTALSHALKKALVDKYGTVCSIYHQQIDERLLQIDHRIPYEIGGEQDEKNIDCYMLLSPSANRAKSWTCEHCSNWTKKDVDFCRYCFWAHPENYTHIAGKEERRIIITFTDNEVEDYNRLISLVGQDNAEKTIKNLISDYINK
;
A
#
# COMPACT_ATOMS: atom_id res chain seq x y z
N MET A 1 -10.02 -15.56 13.19
CA MET A 1 -10.19 -14.34 14.02
C MET A 1 -9.16 -13.32 13.54
N ILE A 2 -9.56 -12.34 12.75
CA ILE A 2 -8.70 -11.26 12.27
C ILE A 2 -8.36 -10.41 13.49
N LYS A 3 -7.09 -10.34 13.85
CA LYS A 3 -6.61 -9.41 14.88
C LYS A 3 -6.67 -8.00 14.27
N ASP A 4 -7.77 -7.29 14.45
CA ASP A 4 -7.87 -5.87 14.12
C ASP A 4 -6.72 -5.12 14.79
N LYS A 5 -6.06 -4.27 14.02
CA LYS A 5 -4.95 -3.48 14.55
C LYS A 5 -5.51 -2.58 15.66
N ARG A 6 -4.89 -2.59 16.84
CA ARG A 6 -5.32 -1.85 18.04
C ARG A 6 -5.88 -0.44 17.80
N PRO A 7 -5.27 0.43 16.98
CA PRO A 7 -5.81 1.76 16.69
C PRO A 7 -7.17 1.75 16.02
N SER A 8 -7.42 0.84 15.07
CA SER A 8 -8.71 0.74 14.38
C SER A 8 -9.84 0.40 15.34
N VAL A 9 -9.60 -0.51 16.27
CA VAL A 9 -10.58 -0.90 17.31
C VAL A 9 -10.93 0.29 18.21
N VAL A 10 -9.94 1.05 18.69
CA VAL A 10 -10.16 2.24 19.52
C VAL A 10 -10.99 3.28 18.78
N ILE A 11 -10.63 3.57 17.53
CA ILE A 11 -11.31 4.57 16.71
C ILE A 11 -12.77 4.18 16.44
N GLN A 12 -13.00 2.94 15.98
CA GLN A 12 -14.36 2.44 15.70
C GLN A 12 -15.23 2.44 16.93
N HIS A 13 -14.67 2.05 18.09
CA HIS A 13 -15.42 2.10 19.34
C HIS A 13 -15.81 3.53 19.73
N ILE A 14 -14.89 4.49 19.61
CA ILE A 14 -15.16 5.90 19.92
C ILE A 14 -16.19 6.50 18.94
N ILE A 15 -16.11 6.17 17.64
CA ILE A 15 -17.12 6.60 16.66
C ILE A 15 -18.51 6.11 17.06
N LYS A 16 -18.61 4.85 17.48
CA LYS A 16 -19.90 4.23 17.82
C LYS A 16 -20.46 4.68 19.15
N ASN A 17 -19.62 4.85 20.17
CA ASN A 17 -20.02 5.02 21.56
C ASN A 17 -19.64 6.39 22.16
N GLY A 18 -18.92 7.25 21.40
CA GLY A 18 -18.46 8.56 21.82
C GLY A 18 -17.14 8.55 22.60
N TYR A 19 -16.82 7.48 23.29
CA TYR A 19 -15.57 7.32 24.05
C TYR A 19 -15.26 5.84 24.28
N ILE A 20 -14.05 5.54 24.76
CA ILE A 20 -13.63 4.20 25.19
C ILE A 20 -12.88 4.28 26.51
N THR A 21 -13.10 3.35 27.41
CA THR A 21 -12.43 3.27 28.71
C THR A 21 -11.28 2.27 28.71
N THR A 22 -10.36 2.41 29.64
CA THR A 22 -9.30 1.39 29.86
C THR A 22 -9.90 0.05 30.29
N GLU A 23 -11.04 0.05 30.97
CA GLU A 23 -11.77 -1.17 31.33
C GLU A 23 -12.31 -1.91 30.10
N GLU A 24 -12.95 -1.21 29.17
CA GLU A 24 -13.46 -1.79 27.93
C GLU A 24 -12.33 -2.30 27.03
N LEU A 25 -11.21 -1.56 26.96
CA LEU A 25 -10.03 -2.02 26.22
C LEU A 25 -9.50 -3.36 26.76
N THR A 26 -9.53 -3.55 28.06
CA THR A 26 -9.07 -4.79 28.68
C THR A 26 -10.13 -5.89 28.60
N ARG A 27 -11.38 -5.62 29.01
CA ARG A 27 -12.43 -6.64 29.15
C ARG A 27 -13.06 -7.06 27.82
N VAL A 28 -13.32 -6.10 26.92
CA VAL A 28 -13.97 -6.36 25.65
C VAL A 28 -13.00 -6.74 24.56
N TYR A 29 -11.85 -6.07 24.53
CA TYR A 29 -10.85 -6.23 23.46
C TYR A 29 -9.61 -7.01 23.85
N GLY A 30 -9.48 -7.38 25.13
CA GLY A 30 -8.37 -8.23 25.61
C GLY A 30 -6.99 -7.57 25.61
N TYR A 31 -6.92 -6.23 25.67
CA TYR A 31 -5.65 -5.52 25.65
C TYR A 31 -5.07 -5.41 27.07
N GLU A 32 -4.02 -6.15 27.35
CA GLU A 32 -3.30 -6.15 28.65
C GLU A 32 -2.78 -4.74 29.03
N HIS A 33 -2.42 -3.93 28.02
CA HIS A 33 -1.90 -2.57 28.21
C HIS A 33 -2.80 -1.55 27.54
N ALA A 34 -3.99 -1.33 28.09
CA ALA A 34 -5.00 -0.43 27.57
C ALA A 34 -4.49 1.00 27.21
N PRO A 35 -3.63 1.69 28.01
CA PRO A 35 -3.10 3.00 27.64
C PRO A 35 -2.25 3.00 26.35
N ARG A 36 -1.62 1.88 26.01
CA ARG A 36 -0.84 1.74 24.78
C ARG A 36 -1.72 1.82 23.53
N ALA A 37 -2.94 1.29 23.59
CA ALA A 37 -3.87 1.36 22.47
C ALA A 37 -4.25 2.81 22.12
N ALA A 38 -4.46 3.66 23.14
CA ALA A 38 -4.71 5.09 22.94
C ALA A 38 -3.48 5.84 22.43
N ARG A 39 -2.28 5.47 22.89
CA ARG A 39 -1.02 6.02 22.40
C ARG A 39 -0.82 5.70 20.91
N ASP A 40 -1.04 4.44 20.50
CA ASP A 40 -0.91 4.00 19.11
C ASP A 40 -1.84 4.81 18.15
N VAL A 41 -2.99 5.28 18.64
CA VAL A 41 -3.90 6.18 17.91
C VAL A 41 -3.32 7.59 17.78
N ARG A 42 -2.77 8.13 18.88
CA ARG A 42 -2.13 9.47 18.88
C ARG A 42 -0.90 9.52 17.99
N GLU A 43 -0.08 8.49 17.99
CA GLU A 43 1.11 8.36 17.12
C GLU A 43 0.74 8.39 15.64
N ARG A 44 -0.50 8.04 15.30
CA ARG A 44 -1.05 8.17 13.93
C ARG A 44 -1.69 9.54 13.65
N GLY A 45 -1.51 10.50 14.56
CA GLY A 45 -1.95 11.88 14.39
C GLY A 45 -3.42 12.13 14.69
N VAL A 46 -4.15 11.16 15.26
CA VAL A 46 -5.52 11.37 15.75
C VAL A 46 -5.46 11.93 17.17
N ASN A 47 -6.08 13.11 17.36
CA ASN A 47 -6.11 13.76 18.67
C ASN A 47 -7.12 13.05 19.59
N LEU A 48 -6.62 12.38 20.64
CA LEU A 48 -7.44 11.81 21.69
C LEU A 48 -7.25 12.58 22.99
N GLU A 49 -8.36 13.06 23.56
CA GLU A 49 -8.39 13.60 24.92
C GLU A 49 -8.51 12.48 25.93
N THR A 50 -7.80 12.60 27.03
CA THR A 50 -7.92 11.70 28.18
C THR A 50 -8.70 12.40 29.28
N TYR A 51 -9.72 11.75 29.81
CA TYR A 51 -10.45 12.21 30.99
C TYR A 51 -10.70 11.05 31.95
N ARG A 52 -11.27 11.33 33.10
CA ARG A 52 -11.50 10.35 34.16
C ARG A 52 -12.97 10.00 34.28
N VAL A 53 -13.25 8.70 34.35
CA VAL A 53 -14.60 8.15 34.58
C VAL A 53 -14.57 7.13 35.73
N LYS A 54 -15.73 6.79 36.27
CA LYS A 54 -15.88 5.67 37.19
C LYS A 54 -16.01 4.37 36.41
N SER A 55 -15.27 3.36 36.80
CA SER A 55 -15.40 1.99 36.30
C SER A 55 -16.61 1.27 36.93
N SER A 56 -16.91 0.08 36.45
CA SER A 56 -17.98 -0.76 36.97
C SER A 56 -17.85 -1.09 38.48
N ASP A 57 -16.63 -1.08 39.03
CA ASP A 57 -16.31 -1.33 40.43
C ASP A 57 -16.07 -0.04 41.27
N GLY A 58 -16.42 1.14 40.68
CA GLY A 58 -16.34 2.44 41.36
C GLY A 58 -14.98 3.10 41.39
N ARG A 59 -13.92 2.45 40.86
CA ARG A 59 -12.58 3.04 40.73
C ARG A 59 -12.56 4.13 39.67
N THR A 60 -11.67 5.11 39.82
CA THR A 60 -11.46 6.14 38.81
C THR A 60 -10.46 5.66 37.77
N ILE A 61 -10.90 5.51 36.52
CA ILE A 61 -10.13 5.02 35.38
C ILE A 61 -10.00 6.07 34.27
N ALA A 62 -9.08 5.85 33.35
CA ALA A 62 -8.96 6.71 32.17
C ALA A 62 -9.98 6.31 31.09
N ALA A 63 -10.53 7.32 30.44
CA ALA A 63 -11.34 7.22 29.23
C ALA A 63 -10.74 8.13 28.15
N TYR A 64 -10.94 7.75 26.90
CA TYR A 64 -10.42 8.43 25.73
C TYR A 64 -11.56 8.78 24.79
N ARG A 65 -11.59 10.01 24.31
CA ARG A 65 -12.51 10.50 23.30
C ARG A 65 -11.76 11.33 22.26
N PHE A 66 -12.38 11.58 21.11
CA PHE A 66 -11.81 12.53 20.16
C PHE A 66 -11.76 13.92 20.76
N GLY A 67 -10.64 14.60 20.56
CA GLY A 67 -10.47 16.02 20.82
C GLY A 67 -11.22 16.85 19.78
N ASN A 68 -10.93 18.00 19.42
CA ASN A 68 -11.68 18.91 18.56
C ASN A 68 -12.26 18.24 17.28
N PRO A 69 -13.60 18.25 17.06
CA PRO A 69 -14.25 17.50 15.98
C PRO A 69 -13.90 17.94 14.56
N VAL A 70 -13.47 19.16 14.35
CA VAL A 70 -13.17 19.70 13.00
C VAL A 70 -11.99 19.01 12.30
N PHE A 71 -11.12 18.31 13.05
CA PHE A 71 -9.96 17.60 12.50
C PHE A 71 -10.08 16.07 12.51
N VAL A 72 -11.20 15.53 12.96
CA VAL A 72 -11.34 14.10 13.26
C VAL A 72 -11.76 13.31 12.04
N GLU A 73 -12.65 13.83 11.19
CA GLU A 73 -13.22 13.05 10.09
C GLU A 73 -12.17 12.61 9.06
N ASP A 74 -11.32 13.51 8.60
CA ASP A 74 -10.28 13.18 7.60
C ASP A 74 -9.18 12.24 8.16
N LYS A 75 -8.80 12.43 9.44
CA LYS A 75 -7.78 11.58 10.07
C LYS A 75 -8.32 10.25 10.53
N VAL A 76 -9.60 10.20 10.94
CA VAL A 76 -10.26 8.98 11.39
C VAL A 76 -10.48 8.01 10.22
N GLN A 77 -10.92 8.49 9.06
CA GLN A 77 -11.04 7.66 7.86
C GLN A 77 -9.68 7.05 7.45
N LYS A 78 -8.60 7.83 7.52
CA LYS A 78 -7.24 7.34 7.23
C LYS A 78 -6.72 6.32 8.23
N THR A 79 -7.16 6.38 9.50
CA THR A 79 -6.63 5.54 10.59
C THR A 79 -7.56 4.36 10.91
N ALA A 80 -8.84 4.40 10.54
CA ALA A 80 -9.79 3.29 10.68
C ALA A 80 -9.35 2.03 9.89
N GLY A 81 -8.30 2.19 9.07
CA GLY A 81 -7.70 1.13 8.28
C GLY A 81 -8.45 0.93 6.96
N ARG A 82 -7.71 0.60 5.92
CA ARG A 82 -8.28 0.15 4.65
C ARG A 82 -9.15 -1.06 4.94
N THR A 83 -10.36 -1.08 4.42
CA THR A 83 -11.14 -2.30 4.33
C THR A 83 -10.30 -3.35 3.63
N ALA A 84 -10.19 -4.54 4.20
CA ALA A 84 -9.45 -5.62 3.55
C ALA A 84 -10.15 -5.92 2.22
N LEU A 85 -9.42 -5.82 1.12
CA LEU A 85 -9.93 -6.12 -0.21
C LEU A 85 -10.43 -7.56 -0.27
N SER A 86 -11.55 -7.79 -0.93
CA SER A 86 -12.27 -9.05 -0.90
C SER A 86 -11.54 -10.18 -1.65
N HIS A 87 -11.82 -11.41 -1.26
CA HIS A 87 -11.36 -12.59 -1.98
C HIS A 87 -11.99 -12.67 -3.39
N ALA A 88 -13.22 -12.15 -3.55
CA ALA A 88 -13.89 -12.08 -4.84
C ALA A 88 -13.13 -11.18 -5.82
N LEU A 89 -12.65 -10.01 -5.37
CA LEU A 89 -11.81 -9.13 -6.16
C LEU A 89 -10.50 -9.83 -6.55
N LYS A 90 -9.84 -10.54 -5.62
CA LYS A 90 -8.62 -11.30 -5.94
C LYS A 90 -8.86 -12.31 -7.05
N LYS A 91 -9.93 -13.08 -6.91
CA LYS A 91 -10.31 -14.08 -7.93
C LYS A 91 -10.56 -13.42 -9.28
N ALA A 92 -11.33 -12.34 -9.34
CA ALA A 92 -11.61 -11.62 -10.57
C ALA A 92 -10.33 -11.08 -11.26
N LEU A 93 -9.38 -10.58 -10.47
CA LEU A 93 -8.08 -10.13 -10.99
C LEU A 93 -7.24 -11.29 -11.51
N VAL A 94 -7.21 -12.43 -10.81
CA VAL A 94 -6.50 -13.64 -11.26
C VAL A 94 -7.15 -14.21 -12.51
N ASP A 95 -8.48 -14.27 -12.58
CA ASP A 95 -9.23 -14.74 -13.76
C ASP A 95 -8.94 -13.85 -14.99
N LYS A 96 -8.76 -12.54 -14.80
CA LYS A 96 -8.51 -11.59 -15.91
C LYS A 96 -7.04 -11.53 -16.32
N TYR A 97 -6.11 -11.48 -15.37
CA TYR A 97 -4.70 -11.19 -15.61
C TYR A 97 -3.76 -12.37 -15.37
N GLY A 98 -4.28 -13.50 -14.87
CA GLY A 98 -3.46 -14.62 -14.43
C GLY A 98 -2.73 -14.35 -13.10
N THR A 99 -1.90 -15.32 -12.70
CA THR A 99 -1.09 -15.23 -11.48
C THR A 99 0.24 -14.50 -11.73
N VAL A 100 0.16 -13.29 -12.29
CA VAL A 100 1.32 -12.50 -12.73
C VAL A 100 1.42 -11.19 -11.96
N CYS A 101 2.62 -10.85 -11.52
CA CYS A 101 2.90 -9.52 -10.96
C CYS A 101 2.83 -8.46 -12.05
N SER A 102 1.95 -7.48 -11.92
CA SER A 102 1.74 -6.42 -12.92
C SER A 102 2.98 -5.55 -13.16
N ILE A 103 3.90 -5.46 -12.20
CA ILE A 103 5.12 -4.63 -12.30
C ILE A 103 6.29 -5.40 -12.89
N TYR A 104 6.54 -6.62 -12.41
CA TYR A 104 7.73 -7.39 -12.81
C TYR A 104 7.44 -8.44 -13.88
N HIS A 105 6.15 -8.61 -14.27
CA HIS A 105 5.70 -9.60 -15.25
C HIS A 105 6.12 -11.04 -14.94
N GLN A 106 6.39 -11.32 -13.65
CA GLN A 106 6.76 -12.65 -13.16
C GLN A 106 5.54 -13.42 -12.73
N GLN A 107 5.50 -14.69 -13.10
CA GLN A 107 4.48 -15.62 -12.59
C GLN A 107 4.80 -15.97 -11.13
N ILE A 108 3.80 -15.88 -10.27
CA ILE A 108 3.95 -16.03 -8.81
C ILE A 108 2.78 -16.86 -8.28
N ASP A 109 3.05 -17.73 -7.29
CA ASP A 109 1.98 -18.45 -6.59
C ASP A 109 0.89 -17.47 -6.13
N GLU A 110 -0.37 -17.78 -6.47
CA GLU A 110 -1.53 -16.95 -6.15
C GLU A 110 -1.58 -16.52 -4.68
N ARG A 111 -1.15 -17.42 -3.77
CA ARG A 111 -1.12 -17.15 -2.32
C ARG A 111 -0.20 -16.00 -1.93
N LEU A 112 0.85 -15.76 -2.72
CA LEU A 112 1.83 -14.71 -2.51
C LEU A 112 1.44 -13.39 -3.17
N LEU A 113 0.55 -13.43 -4.17
CA LEU A 113 0.06 -12.21 -4.83
C LEU A 113 -0.79 -11.38 -3.88
N GLN A 114 -0.54 -10.09 -3.90
CA GLN A 114 -1.24 -9.08 -3.13
C GLN A 114 -2.03 -8.18 -4.07
N ILE A 115 -3.27 -7.87 -3.70
CA ILE A 115 -4.05 -6.85 -4.41
C ILE A 115 -3.58 -5.48 -3.91
N ASP A 116 -3.39 -4.56 -4.83
CA ASP A 116 -3.16 -3.16 -4.51
C ASP A 116 -3.97 -2.24 -5.43
N HIS A 117 -4.30 -1.04 -4.96
CA HIS A 117 -4.89 -0.01 -5.79
C HIS A 117 -3.89 0.44 -6.86
N ARG A 118 -4.31 0.60 -8.11
CA ARG A 118 -3.43 1.15 -9.16
C ARG A 118 -2.94 2.54 -8.76
N ILE A 119 -3.85 3.46 -8.49
CA ILE A 119 -3.53 4.75 -7.87
C ILE A 119 -3.55 4.56 -6.35
N PRO A 120 -2.51 4.97 -5.62
CA PRO A 120 -2.46 4.80 -4.18
C PRO A 120 -3.74 5.31 -3.49
N TYR A 121 -4.27 4.54 -2.55
CA TYR A 121 -5.46 4.92 -1.76
C TYR A 121 -5.36 6.34 -1.18
N GLU A 122 -4.19 6.73 -0.71
CA GLU A 122 -3.92 8.07 -0.15
C GLU A 122 -4.11 9.21 -1.16
N ILE A 123 -4.12 8.91 -2.47
CA ILE A 123 -4.31 9.87 -3.56
C ILE A 123 -5.68 9.72 -4.20
N GLY A 124 -6.07 8.47 -4.55
CA GLY A 124 -7.30 8.19 -5.29
C GLY A 124 -8.52 7.89 -4.41
N GLY A 125 -8.33 7.71 -3.09
CA GLY A 125 -9.39 7.34 -2.17
C GLY A 125 -9.89 5.90 -2.34
N GLU A 126 -11.04 5.62 -1.72
CA GLU A 126 -11.73 4.33 -1.83
C GLU A 126 -12.24 4.13 -3.26
N GLN A 127 -12.11 2.91 -3.77
CA GLN A 127 -12.60 2.52 -5.08
C GLN A 127 -13.61 1.37 -4.96
N ASP A 128 -14.63 1.35 -5.83
CA ASP A 128 -15.57 0.22 -5.87
C ASP A 128 -14.84 -1.04 -6.37
N GLU A 129 -14.87 -2.11 -5.58
CA GLU A 129 -14.26 -3.39 -5.94
C GLU A 129 -14.85 -4.03 -7.20
N LYS A 130 -16.05 -3.60 -7.64
CA LYS A 130 -16.61 -4.01 -8.91
C LYS A 130 -15.84 -3.46 -10.11
N ASN A 131 -15.16 -2.33 -9.92
CA ASN A 131 -14.27 -1.78 -10.93
C ASN A 131 -12.86 -2.35 -10.78
N ILE A 132 -12.66 -3.58 -11.26
CA ILE A 132 -11.40 -4.30 -11.12
C ILE A 132 -10.21 -3.59 -11.78
N ASP A 133 -10.47 -2.66 -12.71
CA ASP A 133 -9.42 -1.88 -13.39
C ASP A 133 -8.78 -0.80 -12.50
N CYS A 134 -9.38 -0.54 -11.33
CA CYS A 134 -8.76 0.28 -10.29
C CYS A 134 -7.69 -0.47 -9.46
N TYR A 135 -7.54 -1.78 -9.68
CA TYR A 135 -6.69 -2.65 -8.88
C TYR A 135 -5.67 -3.40 -9.74
N MET A 136 -4.67 -3.94 -9.10
CA MET A 136 -3.62 -4.73 -9.74
C MET A 136 -3.09 -5.82 -8.80
N LEU A 137 -2.47 -6.86 -9.37
CA LEU A 137 -1.80 -7.93 -8.62
C LEU A 137 -0.31 -7.64 -8.55
N LEU A 138 0.25 -7.68 -7.36
CA LEU A 138 1.66 -7.40 -7.11
C LEU A 138 2.33 -8.52 -6.31
N SER A 139 3.60 -8.76 -6.61
CA SER A 139 4.47 -9.48 -5.67
C SER A 139 4.69 -8.66 -4.40
N PRO A 140 5.03 -9.27 -3.26
CA PRO A 140 5.36 -8.54 -2.04
C PRO A 140 6.49 -7.51 -2.22
N SER A 141 7.47 -7.82 -3.07
CA SER A 141 8.58 -6.90 -3.40
C SER A 141 8.11 -5.71 -4.23
N ALA A 142 7.31 -5.95 -5.28
CA ALA A 142 6.73 -4.89 -6.10
C ALA A 142 5.82 -3.96 -5.29
N ASN A 143 4.99 -4.54 -4.40
CA ASN A 143 4.11 -3.76 -3.53
C ASN A 143 4.88 -2.84 -2.59
N ARG A 144 5.95 -3.34 -1.97
CA ARG A 144 6.84 -2.50 -1.13
C ARG A 144 7.54 -1.41 -1.94
N ALA A 145 8.07 -1.75 -3.12
CA ALA A 145 8.75 -0.79 -3.99
C ALA A 145 7.79 0.32 -4.46
N LYS A 146 6.58 -0.05 -4.86
CA LYS A 146 5.52 0.91 -5.22
C LYS A 146 5.18 1.83 -4.05
N SER A 147 4.87 1.27 -2.88
CA SER A 147 4.54 2.06 -1.68
C SER A 147 5.65 3.06 -1.35
N TRP A 148 6.89 2.59 -1.27
CA TRP A 148 8.03 3.45 -0.98
C TRP A 148 8.19 4.56 -2.02
N THR A 149 8.13 4.23 -3.30
CA THR A 149 8.29 5.22 -4.38
C THR A 149 7.16 6.25 -4.38
N CYS A 150 5.91 5.82 -4.18
CA CYS A 150 4.76 6.73 -4.14
C CYS A 150 4.82 7.67 -2.94
N GLU A 151 5.21 7.18 -1.76
CA GLU A 151 5.38 8.00 -0.54
C GLU A 151 6.47 9.07 -0.70
N HIS A 152 7.48 8.84 -1.54
CA HIS A 152 8.57 9.78 -1.83
C HIS A 152 8.35 10.59 -3.11
N CYS A 153 7.23 10.41 -3.79
CA CYS A 153 6.87 11.18 -4.96
C CYS A 153 6.33 12.56 -4.58
N SER A 154 6.68 13.59 -5.34
CA SER A 154 6.15 14.94 -5.14
C SER A 154 4.62 15.01 -5.17
N ASN A 155 3.98 14.07 -5.87
CA ASN A 155 2.52 13.97 -5.93
C ASN A 155 1.88 13.41 -4.65
N TRP A 156 2.66 12.81 -3.74
CA TRP A 156 2.14 12.35 -2.45
C TRP A 156 1.50 13.47 -1.62
N THR A 157 2.05 14.68 -1.75
CA THR A 157 1.50 15.88 -1.09
C THR A 157 0.43 16.58 -1.93
N LYS A 158 0.60 16.61 -3.26
CA LYS A 158 -0.31 17.30 -4.19
C LYS A 158 -1.64 16.60 -4.35
N LYS A 159 -1.66 15.26 -4.25
CA LYS A 159 -2.85 14.39 -4.39
C LYS A 159 -3.53 14.50 -5.76
N ASP A 160 -2.77 14.76 -6.82
CA ASP A 160 -3.28 14.83 -8.17
C ASP A 160 -3.47 13.41 -8.74
N VAL A 161 -4.73 13.02 -8.94
CA VAL A 161 -5.11 11.70 -9.49
C VAL A 161 -4.67 11.57 -10.96
N ASP A 162 -4.79 12.64 -11.74
CA ASP A 162 -4.46 12.60 -13.17
C ASP A 162 -2.96 12.39 -13.39
N PHE A 163 -2.13 12.97 -12.54
CA PHE A 163 -0.70 12.68 -12.53
C PHE A 163 -0.42 11.17 -12.38
N CYS A 164 -1.11 10.48 -11.48
CA CYS A 164 -0.91 9.06 -11.26
C CYS A 164 -1.39 8.18 -12.43
N ARG A 165 -2.35 8.65 -13.25
CA ARG A 165 -2.85 7.89 -14.42
C ARG A 165 -1.80 7.61 -15.48
N TYR A 166 -0.74 8.43 -15.51
CA TYR A 166 0.37 8.29 -16.46
C TYR A 166 1.66 7.80 -15.80
N CYS A 167 1.57 7.30 -14.57
CA CYS A 167 2.71 6.80 -13.81
C CYS A 167 2.86 5.28 -13.98
N PHE A 168 4.10 4.81 -14.17
CA PHE A 168 4.47 3.39 -14.21
C PHE A 168 3.91 2.57 -13.04
N TRP A 169 3.92 3.12 -11.84
CA TRP A 169 3.44 2.41 -10.66
C TRP A 169 1.93 2.18 -10.63
N ALA A 170 1.18 2.94 -11.39
CA ALA A 170 -0.27 2.75 -11.55
C ALA A 170 -0.60 2.00 -12.84
N HIS A 171 0.07 2.32 -13.94
CA HIS A 171 -0.19 1.81 -15.28
C HIS A 171 1.12 1.39 -15.97
N PRO A 172 1.74 0.25 -15.54
CA PRO A 172 2.99 -0.22 -16.14
C PRO A 172 2.86 -0.55 -17.63
N GLU A 173 1.65 -0.84 -18.09
CA GLU A 173 1.32 -1.10 -19.49
C GLU A 173 1.32 0.16 -20.37
N ASN A 174 1.06 1.34 -19.79
CA ASN A 174 0.96 2.61 -20.52
C ASN A 174 1.27 3.80 -19.61
N TYR A 175 2.50 4.27 -19.62
CA TYR A 175 2.94 5.36 -18.73
C TYR A 175 3.88 6.33 -19.46
N THR A 176 3.98 7.56 -18.95
CA THR A 176 4.89 8.59 -19.44
C THR A 176 6.01 8.93 -18.47
N HIS A 177 5.87 8.57 -17.21
CA HIS A 177 6.87 8.85 -16.18
C HIS A 177 6.88 7.80 -15.06
N ILE A 178 7.94 7.77 -14.28
CA ILE A 178 8.06 7.00 -13.04
C ILE A 178 8.24 8.00 -11.89
N ALA A 179 7.21 8.15 -11.05
CA ALA A 179 7.19 9.10 -9.93
C ALA A 179 7.62 10.54 -10.34
N GLY A 180 7.20 10.98 -11.52
CA GLY A 180 7.50 12.32 -12.06
C GLY A 180 8.81 12.43 -12.84
N LYS A 181 9.60 11.37 -12.95
CA LYS A 181 10.79 11.34 -13.80
C LYS A 181 10.43 10.77 -15.17
N GLU A 182 10.87 11.42 -16.23
CA GLU A 182 10.75 10.86 -17.58
C GLU A 182 11.69 9.66 -17.69
N GLU A 183 11.12 8.48 -17.56
CA GLU A 183 11.85 7.20 -17.51
C GLU A 183 11.01 6.12 -18.17
N ARG A 184 11.65 5.20 -18.88
CA ARG A 184 11.04 3.98 -19.42
C ARG A 184 11.85 2.79 -18.94
N ARG A 185 11.17 1.69 -18.64
CA ARG A 185 11.78 0.44 -18.19
C ARG A 185 11.37 -0.70 -19.09
N ILE A 186 12.35 -1.52 -19.43
CA ILE A 186 12.15 -2.81 -20.07
C ILE A 186 12.77 -3.85 -19.14
N ILE A 187 11.99 -4.85 -18.78
CA ILE A 187 12.48 -6.01 -18.03
C ILE A 187 12.77 -7.10 -19.06
N ILE A 188 14.02 -7.54 -19.14
CA ILE A 188 14.43 -8.63 -20.02
C ILE A 188 14.78 -9.81 -19.12
N THR A 189 14.14 -10.95 -19.37
CA THR A 189 14.42 -12.20 -18.67
C THR A 189 15.02 -13.16 -19.66
N PHE A 190 16.19 -13.69 -19.36
CA PHE A 190 16.85 -14.72 -20.14
C PHE A 190 16.53 -16.08 -19.54
N THR A 191 16.04 -17.03 -20.34
CA THR A 191 15.65 -18.37 -19.92
C THR A 191 16.35 -19.41 -20.75
N ASP A 192 16.54 -20.60 -20.20
CA ASP A 192 17.08 -21.77 -20.90
C ASP A 192 18.38 -21.46 -21.66
N ASN A 193 18.39 -21.62 -22.97
CA ASN A 193 19.54 -21.37 -23.83
C ASN A 193 19.96 -19.90 -23.89
N GLU A 194 19.04 -18.97 -23.62
CA GLU A 194 19.33 -17.52 -23.61
C GLU A 194 20.24 -17.11 -22.44
N VAL A 195 20.32 -17.94 -21.40
CA VAL A 195 21.22 -17.73 -20.26
C VAL A 195 22.68 -17.73 -20.71
N GLU A 196 23.03 -18.53 -21.73
CA GLU A 196 24.37 -18.55 -22.29
C GLU A 196 24.70 -17.22 -22.97
N ASP A 197 23.77 -16.62 -23.69
CA ASP A 197 23.95 -15.31 -24.34
C ASP A 197 24.12 -14.21 -23.28
N TYR A 198 23.34 -14.27 -22.19
CA TYR A 198 23.53 -13.35 -21.06
C TYR A 198 24.93 -13.50 -20.45
N ASN A 199 25.37 -14.73 -20.14
CA ASN A 199 26.69 -14.99 -19.58
C ASN A 199 27.82 -14.52 -20.51
N ARG A 200 27.66 -14.71 -21.81
CA ARG A 200 28.60 -14.26 -22.85
C ARG A 200 28.65 -12.73 -22.89
N LEU A 201 27.50 -12.05 -22.85
CA LEU A 201 27.48 -10.57 -22.77
C LEU A 201 28.25 -10.09 -21.55
N ILE A 202 27.95 -10.64 -20.35
CA ILE A 202 28.64 -10.23 -19.12
C ILE A 202 30.15 -10.49 -19.17
N SER A 203 30.56 -11.62 -19.77
CA SER A 203 32.01 -11.92 -19.92
C SER A 203 32.75 -10.95 -20.85
N LEU A 204 32.05 -10.41 -21.86
CA LEU A 204 32.62 -9.49 -22.84
C LEU A 204 32.69 -8.05 -22.32
N VAL A 205 31.68 -7.59 -21.63
CA VAL A 205 31.54 -6.16 -21.29
C VAL A 205 31.56 -5.86 -19.79
N GLY A 206 31.47 -6.88 -18.96
CA GLY A 206 31.30 -6.75 -17.50
C GLY A 206 29.89 -6.41 -17.08
N GLN A 207 29.51 -6.80 -15.86
CA GLN A 207 28.17 -6.61 -15.29
C GLN A 207 27.74 -5.13 -15.34
N ASP A 208 28.61 -4.22 -14.95
CA ASP A 208 28.30 -2.78 -14.83
C ASP A 208 28.07 -2.10 -16.19
N ASN A 209 28.59 -2.69 -17.28
CA ASN A 209 28.47 -2.14 -18.64
C ASN A 209 27.34 -2.80 -19.47
N ALA A 210 26.74 -3.87 -19.01
CA ALA A 210 25.75 -4.62 -19.77
C ALA A 210 24.56 -3.76 -20.18
N GLU A 211 23.98 -2.98 -19.27
CA GLU A 211 22.88 -2.07 -19.55
C GLU A 211 23.23 -1.04 -20.62
N LYS A 212 24.41 -0.41 -20.50
CA LYS A 212 24.88 0.58 -21.48
C LYS A 212 25.08 -0.04 -22.87
N THR A 213 25.63 -1.26 -22.90
CA THR A 213 25.84 -1.99 -24.16
C THR A 213 24.51 -2.31 -24.84
N ILE A 214 23.52 -2.79 -24.09
CA ILE A 214 22.18 -3.06 -24.64
C ILE A 214 21.55 -1.78 -25.19
N LYS A 215 21.64 -0.65 -24.47
CA LYS A 215 21.12 0.65 -24.94
C LYS A 215 21.82 1.11 -26.23
N ASN A 216 23.12 0.93 -26.34
CA ASN A 216 23.89 1.26 -27.56
C ASN A 216 23.44 0.38 -28.73
N LEU A 217 23.29 -0.93 -28.54
CA LEU A 217 22.80 -1.85 -29.59
C LEU A 217 21.40 -1.46 -30.08
N ILE A 218 20.50 -1.05 -29.18
CA ILE A 218 19.17 -0.54 -29.55
C ILE A 218 19.30 0.75 -30.37
N SER A 219 20.14 1.69 -29.91
CA SER A 219 20.38 2.95 -30.63
C SER A 219 20.94 2.71 -32.02
N ASP A 220 21.94 1.84 -32.14
CA ASP A 220 22.56 1.49 -33.44
C ASP A 220 21.60 0.78 -34.38
N TYR A 221 20.65 -0.01 -33.83
CA TYR A 221 19.63 -0.68 -34.61
C TYR A 221 18.58 0.31 -35.19
N ILE A 222 18.16 1.29 -34.38
CA ILE A 222 17.13 2.26 -34.76
C ILE A 222 17.67 3.28 -35.79
N ASN A 223 18.99 3.58 -35.76
CA ASN A 223 19.60 4.59 -36.60
C ASN A 223 20.27 4.02 -37.89
N LYS A 224 20.00 2.76 -38.19
CA LYS A 224 20.36 2.12 -39.48
C LYS A 224 19.31 2.37 -40.54
#